data_86a284e71a02c0590a04c7fe483b58d1
#
_entry.id   86a284e71a02c0590a04c7fe483b58d1
#
_cell.length_a   1.000
_cell.length_b   1.000
_cell.length_c   1.000
_cell.angle_alpha   90.00
_cell.angle_beta   90.00
_cell.angle_gamma   90.00
#
_symmetry.space_group_name_H-M   'P 1'
#
loop_
_entity.id
_entity.type
_entity.pdbx_description
1 polymer ?
#
loop_
_entity_poly.entity_id
_entity_poly.type
_entity_poly.pdbx_seq_one_letter_code
_entity_poly.pdbx_strand_id
1 'polypeptide(L)'
;KLPWRVWKNTTISNKKYFELISNFMEEFNPEMLEIYNNLVQNKRIELSIDKYEGERYVRGLCFCVGNLKETYVLSRFNNKMNTGIILPHELGHAYLFYKSDFNNESNIFIEAYSIFIEFIFGDYLKNTVYAGSAFNNEYQRLDTFLGMVDYEFDNLIKLKGMNFDFPFYYTKDGSIGNVDTATLILSNMLGMYLTHLYRFDRDRYNNEIKVFLEMYGRTTDEEILKYFGLKNLTEGTEKTVRTYVKTYRR
;
A
#
# COMPACT_ATOMS: atom_id res chain seq x y z
N LYS A 1 16.52 -5.64 -20.69
CA LYS A 1 16.00 -6.94 -20.17
C LYS A 1 16.88 -7.33 -19.00
N LEU A 2 16.44 -7.09 -17.76
CA LEU A 2 17.07 -7.67 -16.57
C LEU A 2 17.01 -9.20 -16.71
N PRO A 3 18.13 -9.92 -16.51
CA PRO A 3 18.13 -11.36 -16.67
C PRO A 3 17.19 -11.96 -15.60
N TRP A 4 16.17 -12.67 -16.03
CA TRP A 4 15.16 -13.35 -15.20
C TRP A 4 15.75 -14.30 -14.13
N ARG A 5 17.05 -14.58 -14.16
CA ARG A 5 17.81 -15.32 -13.14
C ARG A 5 17.99 -14.58 -11.80
N VAL A 6 17.74 -13.26 -11.75
CA VAL A 6 17.92 -12.45 -10.52
C VAL A 6 16.75 -12.61 -9.53
N TRP A 7 15.67 -13.25 -9.92
CA TRP A 7 14.39 -13.27 -9.21
C TRP A 7 14.26 -14.49 -8.28
N LYS A 8 15.34 -14.88 -7.60
CA LYS A 8 15.27 -15.93 -6.59
C LYS A 8 14.49 -15.42 -5.38
N ASN A 9 13.37 -16.09 -5.15
CA ASN A 9 12.61 -15.93 -3.92
C ASN A 9 13.43 -16.53 -2.76
N THR A 10 14.03 -15.66 -1.95
CA THR A 10 14.98 -16.05 -0.92
C THR A 10 14.24 -16.44 0.35
N THR A 11 14.64 -17.54 0.98
CA THR A 11 14.08 -17.96 2.27
C THR A 11 14.69 -17.19 3.43
N ILE A 12 13.86 -16.92 4.44
CA ILE A 12 14.24 -16.24 5.66
C ILE A 12 13.46 -16.84 6.85
N SER A 13 14.12 -17.08 7.97
CA SER A 13 13.44 -17.54 9.19
C SER A 13 12.63 -16.41 9.82
N ASN A 14 11.57 -16.75 10.58
CA ASN A 14 10.75 -15.76 11.29
C ASN A 14 11.58 -14.81 12.14
N LYS A 15 12.57 -15.35 12.90
CA LYS A 15 13.45 -14.53 13.76
C LYS A 15 14.19 -13.47 12.93
N LYS A 16 14.87 -13.88 11.86
CA LYS A 16 15.60 -12.96 10.97
C LYS A 16 14.67 -11.99 10.26
N TYR A 17 13.44 -12.41 9.97
CA TYR A 17 12.46 -11.56 9.35
C TYR A 17 12.00 -10.45 10.30
N PHE A 18 11.71 -10.76 11.58
CA PHE A 18 11.39 -9.75 12.59
C PHE A 18 12.57 -8.78 12.82
N GLU A 19 13.80 -9.28 12.86
CA GLU A 19 15.00 -8.43 12.94
C GLU A 19 15.12 -7.49 11.73
N LEU A 20 14.86 -7.99 10.52
CA LEU A 20 14.89 -7.21 9.29
C LEU A 20 13.85 -6.09 9.28
N ILE A 21 12.63 -6.38 9.74
CA ILE A 21 11.56 -5.39 9.88
C ILE A 21 11.93 -4.33 10.92
N SER A 22 12.48 -4.75 12.08
CA SER A 22 12.94 -3.82 13.12
C SER A 22 13.98 -2.85 12.57
N ASN A 23 15.00 -3.36 11.88
CA ASN A 23 16.06 -2.54 11.29
C ASN A 23 15.52 -1.57 10.22
N PHE A 24 14.59 -2.05 9.40
CA PHE A 24 13.92 -1.19 8.43
C PHE A 24 13.15 -0.06 9.12
N MET A 25 12.36 -0.36 10.15
CA MET A 25 11.58 0.66 10.86
C MET A 25 12.47 1.67 11.59
N GLU A 26 13.58 1.21 12.17
CA GLU A 26 14.57 2.08 12.80
C GLU A 26 15.17 3.10 11.83
N GLU A 27 15.50 2.65 10.62
CA GLU A 27 16.06 3.50 9.56
C GLU A 27 15.02 4.42 8.94
N PHE A 28 13.79 3.93 8.78
CA PHE A 28 12.73 4.62 8.07
C PHE A 28 11.97 5.62 8.95
N ASN A 29 11.46 5.20 10.10
CA ASN A 29 10.61 6.00 10.98
C ASN A 29 10.61 5.46 12.43
N PRO A 30 11.29 6.15 13.36
CA PRO A 30 11.38 5.73 14.77
C PRO A 30 10.01 5.56 15.46
N GLU A 31 9.01 6.37 15.10
CA GLU A 31 7.66 6.25 15.67
C GLU A 31 6.99 4.94 15.23
N MET A 32 7.18 4.53 13.97
CA MET A 32 6.73 3.20 13.51
C MET A 32 7.47 2.06 14.22
N LEU A 33 8.75 2.24 14.55
CA LEU A 33 9.50 1.26 15.32
C LEU A 33 8.90 1.09 16.73
N GLU A 34 8.51 2.18 17.38
CA GLU A 34 7.86 2.10 18.71
C GLU A 34 6.54 1.31 18.64
N ILE A 35 5.71 1.58 17.64
CA ILE A 35 4.45 0.85 17.41
C ILE A 35 4.76 -0.64 17.15
N TYR A 36 5.70 -0.93 16.25
CA TYR A 36 6.11 -2.29 15.93
C TYR A 36 6.59 -3.05 17.19
N ASN A 37 7.46 -2.45 18.00
CA ASN A 37 7.96 -3.04 19.22
C ASN A 37 6.83 -3.33 20.22
N ASN A 38 5.87 -2.40 20.35
CA ASN A 38 4.68 -2.60 21.18
C ASN A 38 3.85 -3.80 20.70
N LEU A 39 3.60 -3.91 19.40
CA LEU A 39 2.86 -5.02 18.81
C LEU A 39 3.57 -6.36 19.04
N VAL A 40 4.89 -6.41 18.88
CA VAL A 40 5.69 -7.63 19.12
C VAL A 40 5.69 -8.03 20.60
N GLN A 41 5.93 -7.09 21.51
CA GLN A 41 5.96 -7.34 22.95
C GLN A 41 4.62 -7.86 23.49
N ASN A 42 3.52 -7.32 22.97
CA ASN A 42 2.17 -7.70 23.35
C ASN A 42 1.63 -8.91 22.56
N LYS A 43 2.45 -9.55 21.71
CA LYS A 43 2.06 -10.70 20.87
C LYS A 43 0.85 -10.40 19.96
N ARG A 44 0.81 -9.20 19.42
CA ARG A 44 -0.28 -8.73 18.54
C ARG A 44 0.05 -8.83 17.05
N ILE A 45 1.17 -9.47 16.70
CA ILE A 45 1.53 -9.83 15.32
C ILE A 45 1.49 -11.34 15.21
N GLU A 46 0.69 -11.84 14.30
CA GLU A 46 0.66 -13.25 13.93
C GLU A 46 1.12 -13.43 12.48
N LEU A 47 2.13 -14.30 12.30
CA LEU A 47 2.59 -14.75 10.99
C LEU A 47 1.90 -16.08 10.68
N SER A 48 0.75 -16.05 10.02
CA SER A 48 0.02 -17.27 9.65
C SER A 48 0.58 -17.86 8.35
N ILE A 49 0.76 -19.16 8.35
CA ILE A 49 0.95 -19.95 7.13
C ILE A 49 -0.45 -20.39 6.69
N ASP A 50 -0.76 -20.21 5.41
CA ASP A 50 -2.01 -20.58 4.77
C ASP A 50 -2.74 -21.76 5.41
N LYS A 51 -3.85 -21.50 6.05
CA LYS A 51 -4.81 -22.52 6.48
C LYS A 51 -6.26 -22.13 6.25
N TYR A 52 -6.51 -21.03 5.54
CA TYR A 52 -7.87 -20.70 5.15
C TYR A 52 -8.16 -21.30 3.78
N GLU A 53 -8.68 -22.50 3.76
CA GLU A 53 -9.42 -23.09 2.66
C GLU A 53 -10.77 -22.37 2.56
N GLY A 54 -10.82 -21.25 1.86
CA GLY A 54 -12.03 -20.48 1.63
C GLY A 54 -11.83 -19.48 0.49
N GLU A 55 -12.88 -19.15 -0.22
CA GLU A 55 -12.90 -18.40 -1.49
C GLU A 55 -12.35 -16.96 -1.44
N ARG A 56 -11.84 -16.46 -0.32
CA ARG A 56 -11.19 -15.14 -0.20
C ARG A 56 -9.79 -15.27 0.39
N TYR A 57 -8.83 -15.08 -0.47
CA TYR A 57 -7.41 -14.98 -0.12
C TYR A 57 -7.14 -13.65 0.61
N VAL A 58 -7.12 -13.67 1.93
CA VAL A 58 -6.62 -12.55 2.72
C VAL A 58 -5.10 -12.69 2.81
N ARG A 59 -4.34 -11.75 2.25
CA ARG A 59 -2.87 -11.73 2.31
C ARG A 59 -2.37 -11.24 3.67
N GLY A 60 -3.04 -10.26 4.22
CA GLY A 60 -2.79 -9.66 5.51
C GLY A 60 -4.06 -9.00 6.02
N LEU A 61 -4.08 -8.67 7.28
CA LEU A 61 -5.15 -7.95 7.93
C LEU A 61 -4.59 -7.15 9.10
N CYS A 62 -4.85 -5.86 9.11
CA CYS A 62 -4.68 -5.04 10.28
C CYS A 62 -6.05 -4.55 10.74
N PHE A 63 -6.38 -4.79 12.00
CA PHE A 63 -7.62 -4.32 12.57
C PHE A 63 -7.38 -3.67 13.93
N CYS A 64 -8.21 -2.70 14.26
CA CYS A 64 -8.16 -2.04 15.55
C CYS A 64 -9.42 -2.33 16.37
N VAL A 65 -9.23 -2.42 17.68
CA VAL A 65 -10.32 -2.46 18.65
C VAL A 65 -10.41 -1.07 19.27
N GLY A 66 -11.20 -0.20 18.63
CA GLY A 66 -11.22 1.24 18.92
C GLY A 66 -11.43 1.60 20.40
N ASN A 67 -12.35 0.90 21.09
CA ASN A 67 -12.62 1.12 22.52
C ASN A 67 -11.40 0.77 23.42
N LEU A 68 -10.52 -0.11 22.98
CA LEU A 68 -9.32 -0.51 23.71
C LEU A 68 -8.06 0.22 23.21
N LYS A 69 -8.16 0.96 22.11
CA LYS A 69 -7.03 1.55 21.39
C LYS A 69 -5.92 0.52 21.11
N GLU A 70 -6.33 -0.65 20.68
CA GLU A 70 -5.46 -1.78 20.41
C GLU A 70 -5.51 -2.17 18.94
N THR A 71 -4.35 -2.45 18.38
CA THR A 71 -4.19 -2.92 16.99
C THR A 71 -3.65 -4.34 16.99
N TYR A 72 -4.15 -5.15 16.07
CA TYR A 72 -3.71 -6.52 15.82
C TYR A 72 -3.36 -6.67 14.34
N VAL A 73 -2.29 -7.37 14.06
CA VAL A 73 -1.76 -7.60 12.72
C VAL A 73 -1.66 -9.08 12.43
N LEU A 74 -2.31 -9.50 11.38
CA LEU A 74 -2.18 -10.82 10.78
C LEU A 74 -1.45 -10.68 9.45
N SER A 75 -0.36 -11.39 9.25
CA SER A 75 0.39 -11.35 8.01
C SER A 75 0.67 -12.74 7.48
N ARG A 76 0.38 -12.97 6.21
CA ARG A 76 0.77 -14.19 5.53
C ARG A 76 2.27 -14.20 5.30
N PHE A 77 2.96 -15.15 5.91
CA PHE A 77 4.38 -15.31 5.73
C PHE A 77 4.75 -16.79 5.64
N ASN A 78 5.31 -17.20 4.52
CA ASN A 78 5.69 -18.58 4.23
C ASN A 78 7.21 -18.79 4.23
N ASN A 79 7.93 -18.01 5.02
CA ASN A 79 9.39 -18.01 5.09
C ASN A 79 10.08 -17.66 3.76
N LYS A 80 9.35 -17.04 2.84
CA LYS A 80 9.89 -16.55 1.56
C LYS A 80 9.70 -15.03 1.48
N MET A 81 10.72 -14.32 1.06
CA MET A 81 10.73 -12.85 1.07
C MET A 81 9.69 -12.23 0.12
N ASN A 82 9.17 -12.95 -0.89
CA ASN A 82 8.08 -12.44 -1.73
C ASN A 82 6.77 -12.23 -0.94
N THR A 83 6.56 -12.98 0.16
CA THR A 83 5.45 -12.72 1.08
C THR A 83 5.85 -11.77 2.22
N GLY A 84 7.12 -11.44 2.32
CA GLY A 84 7.66 -10.58 3.38
C GLY A 84 7.30 -9.11 3.26
N ILE A 85 6.67 -8.68 2.16
CA ILE A 85 6.17 -7.30 2.01
C ILE A 85 4.84 -7.05 2.73
N ILE A 86 4.13 -8.12 3.09
CA ILE A 86 2.78 -8.03 3.65
C ILE A 86 2.83 -7.40 5.06
N LEU A 87 3.72 -7.84 5.93
CA LEU A 87 3.82 -7.27 7.27
C LEU A 87 4.13 -5.77 7.27
N PRO A 88 5.11 -5.23 6.50
CA PRO A 88 5.29 -3.79 6.36
C PRO A 88 4.04 -3.05 5.89
N HIS A 89 3.26 -3.61 4.96
CA HIS A 89 1.98 -3.07 4.55
C HIS A 89 1.01 -2.94 5.72
N GLU A 90 0.79 -4.01 6.47
CA GLU A 90 -0.11 -4.02 7.61
C GLU A 90 0.38 -3.11 8.76
N LEU A 91 1.70 -2.93 8.90
CA LEU A 91 2.26 -1.94 9.83
C LEU A 91 1.99 -0.50 9.38
N GLY A 92 1.85 -0.25 8.08
CA GLY A 92 1.37 1.02 7.55
C GLY A 92 -0.04 1.33 8.04
N HIS A 93 -0.95 0.36 7.97
CA HIS A 93 -2.30 0.48 8.54
C HIS A 93 -2.25 0.75 10.05
N ALA A 94 -1.47 -0.04 10.80
CA ALA A 94 -1.32 0.13 12.24
C ALA A 94 -0.86 1.55 12.59
N TYR A 95 0.15 2.07 11.88
CA TYR A 95 0.64 3.44 12.09
C TYR A 95 -0.45 4.48 11.91
N LEU A 96 -1.24 4.38 10.84
CA LEU A 96 -2.32 5.33 10.60
C LEU A 96 -3.44 5.22 11.65
N PHE A 97 -3.76 4.04 12.16
CA PHE A 97 -4.69 3.91 13.29
C PHE A 97 -4.20 4.67 14.52
N TYR A 98 -2.93 4.56 14.87
CA TYR A 98 -2.36 5.32 15.99
C TYR A 98 -2.36 6.83 15.72
N LYS A 99 -2.07 7.27 14.49
CA LYS A 99 -2.04 8.70 14.12
C LYS A 99 -3.42 9.34 14.11
N SER A 100 -4.47 8.59 13.79
CA SER A 100 -5.86 9.07 13.77
C SER A 100 -6.59 8.91 15.10
N ASP A 101 -5.90 8.51 16.16
CA ASP A 101 -6.50 8.11 17.43
C ASP A 101 -7.60 7.05 17.24
N PHE A 102 -7.33 6.08 16.36
CA PHE A 102 -8.22 4.98 15.99
C PHE A 102 -9.53 5.37 15.29
N ASN A 103 -9.57 6.59 14.77
CA ASN A 103 -10.66 7.06 13.92
C ASN A 103 -10.32 6.78 12.45
N ASN A 104 -10.94 5.76 11.86
CA ASN A 104 -10.68 5.33 10.49
C ASN A 104 -11.91 5.59 9.62
N GLU A 105 -11.83 6.60 8.76
CA GLU A 105 -12.90 6.93 7.82
C GLU A 105 -12.50 6.79 6.34
N SER A 106 -11.21 6.56 6.04
CA SER A 106 -10.72 6.57 4.67
C SER A 106 -10.00 5.29 4.26
N ASN A 107 -10.61 4.52 3.37
CA ASN A 107 -9.98 3.34 2.78
C ASN A 107 -8.89 3.70 1.75
N ILE A 108 -9.02 4.82 1.02
CA ILE A 108 -8.05 5.22 -0.02
C ILE A 108 -6.70 5.53 0.63
N PHE A 109 -6.71 6.25 1.74
CA PHE A 109 -5.48 6.75 2.34
C PHE A 109 -4.77 5.73 3.20
N ILE A 110 -5.51 4.90 3.91
CA ILE A 110 -4.92 3.81 4.68
C ILE A 110 -4.20 2.83 3.74
N GLU A 111 -4.80 2.51 2.61
CA GLU A 111 -4.18 1.69 1.56
C GLU A 111 -3.01 2.41 0.88
N ALA A 112 -3.15 3.71 0.57
CA ALA A 112 -2.09 4.47 -0.10
C ALA A 112 -0.81 4.52 0.74
N TYR A 113 -0.93 4.76 2.04
CA TYR A 113 0.21 4.79 2.94
C TYR A 113 0.86 3.41 3.08
N SER A 114 0.06 2.37 3.20
CA SER A 114 0.55 0.99 3.28
C SER A 114 1.27 0.56 2.00
N ILE A 115 0.75 0.94 0.83
CA ILE A 115 1.42 0.72 -0.46
C ILE A 115 2.74 1.50 -0.53
N PHE A 116 2.77 2.75 -0.07
CA PHE A 116 3.99 3.52 0.03
C PHE A 116 5.04 2.79 0.90
N ILE A 117 4.66 2.27 2.06
CA ILE A 117 5.56 1.50 2.94
C ILE A 117 6.08 0.23 2.24
N GLU A 118 5.26 -0.47 1.46
CA GLU A 118 5.72 -1.61 0.65
C GLU A 118 6.87 -1.23 -0.30
N PHE A 119 6.73 -0.10 -1.01
CA PHE A 119 7.75 0.36 -1.94
C PHE A 119 9.05 0.77 -1.22
N ILE A 120 8.96 1.46 -0.09
CA ILE A 120 10.13 1.89 0.67
C ILE A 120 10.83 0.69 1.32
N PHE A 121 10.07 -0.28 1.84
CA PHE A 121 10.66 -1.54 2.28
C PHE A 121 11.33 -2.29 1.12
N GLY A 122 10.73 -2.27 -0.07
CA GLY A 122 11.35 -2.79 -1.28
C GLY A 122 12.70 -2.11 -1.57
N ASP A 123 12.79 -0.79 -1.43
CA ASP A 123 14.04 -0.05 -1.61
C ASP A 123 15.09 -0.44 -0.56
N TYR A 124 14.70 -0.57 0.68
CA TYR A 124 15.56 -1.07 1.74
C TYR A 124 16.10 -2.47 1.41
N LEU A 125 15.25 -3.38 0.95
CA LEU A 125 15.65 -4.73 0.57
C LEU A 125 16.62 -4.78 -0.62
N LYS A 126 16.58 -3.80 -1.55
CA LYS A 126 17.51 -3.73 -2.70
C LYS A 126 18.97 -3.67 -2.28
N ASN A 127 19.25 -3.17 -1.06
CA ASN A 127 20.58 -3.09 -0.48
C ASN A 127 20.95 -4.32 0.37
N THR A 128 20.14 -5.37 0.33
CA THR A 128 20.32 -6.60 1.11
C THR A 128 20.46 -7.83 0.19
N VAL A 129 20.68 -8.98 0.80
CA VAL A 129 20.67 -10.29 0.09
C VAL A 129 19.30 -10.64 -0.51
N TYR A 130 18.26 -9.87 -0.20
CA TYR A 130 16.88 -10.04 -0.66
C TYR A 130 16.52 -9.18 -1.89
N ALA A 131 17.49 -8.50 -2.48
CA ALA A 131 17.27 -7.58 -3.63
C ALA A 131 16.47 -8.22 -4.75
N GLY A 132 16.71 -9.49 -5.08
CA GLY A 132 15.95 -10.19 -6.12
C GLY A 132 14.46 -10.31 -5.82
N SER A 133 14.09 -10.56 -4.56
CA SER A 133 12.69 -10.58 -4.12
C SER A 133 12.05 -9.19 -4.17
N ALA A 134 12.80 -8.15 -3.79
CA ALA A 134 12.34 -6.76 -3.84
C ALA A 134 11.98 -6.34 -5.28
N PHE A 135 12.85 -6.59 -6.25
CA PHE A 135 12.58 -6.28 -7.66
C PHE A 135 11.38 -7.06 -8.21
N ASN A 136 11.25 -8.34 -7.84
CA ASN A 136 10.10 -9.14 -8.26
C ASN A 136 8.79 -8.57 -7.70
N ASN A 137 8.74 -8.23 -6.42
CA ASN A 137 7.56 -7.68 -5.77
C ASN A 137 7.16 -6.34 -6.40
N GLU A 138 8.11 -5.44 -6.61
CA GLU A 138 7.86 -4.16 -7.25
C GLU A 138 7.31 -4.34 -8.68
N TYR A 139 7.91 -5.25 -9.47
CA TYR A 139 7.42 -5.55 -10.81
C TYR A 139 6.00 -6.12 -10.79
N GLN A 140 5.72 -7.12 -9.94
CA GLN A 140 4.39 -7.71 -9.85
C GLN A 140 3.35 -6.68 -9.41
N ARG A 141 3.69 -5.79 -8.48
CA ARG A 141 2.81 -4.72 -8.03
C ARG A 141 2.46 -3.78 -9.18
N LEU A 142 3.46 -3.34 -9.94
CA LEU A 142 3.26 -2.46 -11.08
C LEU A 142 2.48 -3.12 -12.21
N ASP A 143 2.74 -4.39 -12.49
CA ASP A 143 2.04 -5.17 -13.51
C ASP A 143 0.56 -5.36 -13.16
N THR A 144 0.27 -5.71 -11.90
CA THR A 144 -1.10 -5.81 -11.38
C THR A 144 -1.81 -4.46 -11.45
N PHE A 145 -1.14 -3.37 -11.05
CA PHE A 145 -1.71 -2.03 -11.10
C PHE A 145 -2.06 -1.62 -12.53
N LEU A 146 -1.16 -1.86 -13.49
CA LEU A 146 -1.43 -1.56 -14.90
C LEU A 146 -2.60 -2.38 -15.44
N GLY A 147 -2.70 -3.67 -15.08
CA GLY A 147 -3.82 -4.51 -15.45
C GLY A 147 -5.16 -3.99 -14.90
N MET A 148 -5.19 -3.50 -13.66
CA MET A 148 -6.39 -2.86 -13.10
C MET A 148 -6.75 -1.57 -13.85
N VAL A 149 -5.76 -0.71 -14.12
CA VAL A 149 -5.96 0.54 -14.86
C VAL A 149 -6.50 0.26 -16.27
N ASP A 150 -5.89 -0.67 -17.01
CA ASP A 150 -6.33 -1.00 -18.37
C ASP A 150 -7.75 -1.56 -18.36
N TYR A 151 -8.10 -2.42 -17.40
CA TYR A 151 -9.45 -2.96 -17.25
C TYR A 151 -10.49 -1.88 -16.95
N GLU A 152 -10.21 -0.99 -16.02
CA GLU A 152 -11.14 0.09 -15.66
C GLU A 152 -11.26 1.14 -16.77
N PHE A 153 -10.17 1.47 -17.46
CA PHE A 153 -10.25 2.36 -18.63
C PHE A 153 -11.10 1.79 -19.75
N ASP A 154 -11.01 0.50 -20.04
CA ASP A 154 -11.88 -0.16 -21.02
C ASP A 154 -13.35 -0.08 -20.60
N ASN A 155 -13.64 -0.22 -19.32
CA ASN A 155 -14.98 -0.08 -18.77
C ASN A 155 -15.46 1.39 -18.76
N LEU A 156 -14.60 2.35 -18.41
CA LEU A 156 -14.89 3.78 -18.46
C LEU A 156 -15.15 4.27 -19.90
N ILE A 157 -14.41 3.78 -20.89
CA ILE A 157 -14.63 4.09 -22.31
C ILE A 157 -16.00 3.59 -22.75
N LYS A 158 -16.43 2.42 -22.30
CA LYS A 158 -17.77 1.88 -22.56
C LYS A 158 -18.89 2.68 -21.88
N LEU A 159 -18.57 3.38 -20.79
CA LEU A 159 -19.50 4.21 -20.01
C LEU A 159 -19.50 5.71 -20.42
N LYS A 160 -18.70 6.10 -21.42
CA LYS A 160 -18.52 7.50 -21.88
C LYS A 160 -19.79 8.23 -22.32
N GLY A 161 -20.94 7.56 -22.32
CA GLY A 161 -22.28 8.15 -22.54
C GLY A 161 -23.04 8.52 -21.28
N MET A 162 -22.47 8.31 -20.10
CA MET A 162 -23.13 8.58 -18.84
C MET A 162 -22.37 9.67 -18.08
N ASN A 163 -23.05 10.76 -17.70
CA ASN A 163 -22.50 11.75 -16.77
C ASN A 163 -22.40 11.12 -15.39
N PHE A 164 -21.18 10.80 -14.97
CA PHE A 164 -20.91 10.36 -13.60
C PHE A 164 -20.13 11.44 -12.88
N ASP A 165 -20.72 12.01 -11.84
CA ASP A 165 -19.97 12.66 -10.76
C ASP A 165 -19.33 11.57 -9.91
N PHE A 166 -18.01 11.63 -9.79
CA PHE A 166 -17.24 10.80 -8.88
C PHE A 166 -17.80 10.96 -7.44
N PRO A 167 -17.97 9.91 -6.60
CA PRO A 167 -17.17 8.68 -6.53
C PRO A 167 -17.93 7.33 -6.46
N PHE A 168 -19.15 7.20 -6.95
CA PHE A 168 -19.93 5.98 -6.73
C PHE A 168 -20.28 5.29 -8.04
N TYR A 169 -19.57 4.21 -8.36
CA TYR A 169 -19.96 3.28 -9.39
C TYR A 169 -20.96 2.28 -8.83
N TYR A 170 -22.22 2.37 -9.25
CA TYR A 170 -23.14 1.27 -9.10
C TYR A 170 -23.03 0.36 -10.32
N THR A 171 -22.76 -0.91 -10.11
CA THR A 171 -22.92 -1.90 -11.16
C THR A 171 -24.40 -2.04 -11.54
N LYS A 172 -24.69 -2.50 -12.75
CA LYS A 172 -26.07 -2.68 -13.23
C LYS A 172 -26.94 -3.57 -12.34
N ASP A 173 -26.33 -4.41 -11.53
CA ASP A 173 -26.95 -5.32 -10.57
C ASP A 173 -26.97 -4.79 -9.13
N GLY A 174 -26.49 -3.54 -8.89
CA GLY A 174 -26.44 -2.93 -7.56
C GLY A 174 -25.33 -3.48 -6.66
N SER A 175 -24.39 -4.26 -7.18
CA SER A 175 -23.26 -4.76 -6.42
C SER A 175 -22.15 -3.70 -6.26
N ILE A 176 -21.51 -3.68 -5.10
CA ILE A 176 -20.47 -2.69 -4.72
C ILE A 176 -19.08 -3.08 -5.30
N GLY A 177 -19.00 -4.06 -6.21
CA GLY A 177 -17.71 -4.63 -6.67
C GLY A 177 -16.74 -3.64 -7.32
N ASN A 178 -17.23 -2.54 -7.92
CA ASN A 178 -16.38 -1.58 -8.63
C ASN A 178 -15.82 -0.46 -7.73
N VAL A 179 -16.39 -0.23 -6.55
CA VAL A 179 -15.84 0.74 -5.58
C VAL A 179 -14.48 0.28 -5.09
N ASP A 180 -14.31 -1.03 -4.87
CA ASP A 180 -13.05 -1.60 -4.39
C ASP A 180 -11.92 -1.40 -5.39
N THR A 181 -12.19 -1.55 -6.70
CA THR A 181 -11.15 -1.39 -7.74
C THR A 181 -10.75 0.08 -7.90
N ALA A 182 -11.70 1.02 -7.92
CA ALA A 182 -11.39 2.45 -7.99
C ALA A 182 -10.59 2.92 -6.76
N THR A 183 -10.98 2.46 -5.58
CA THR A 183 -10.24 2.70 -4.33
C THR A 183 -8.81 2.19 -4.43
N LEU A 184 -8.61 0.97 -4.90
CA LEU A 184 -7.27 0.37 -5.07
C LEU A 184 -6.44 1.12 -6.11
N ILE A 185 -7.01 1.59 -7.22
CA ILE A 185 -6.31 2.39 -8.23
C ILE A 185 -5.85 3.71 -7.63
N LEU A 186 -6.73 4.45 -6.96
CA LEU A 186 -6.39 5.73 -6.32
C LEU A 186 -5.36 5.56 -5.22
N SER A 187 -5.50 4.53 -4.40
CA SER A 187 -4.53 4.19 -3.36
C SER A 187 -3.15 3.87 -3.91
N ASN A 188 -3.07 3.07 -4.99
CA ASN A 188 -1.81 2.77 -5.65
C ASN A 188 -1.18 4.03 -6.26
N MET A 189 -1.97 4.89 -6.89
CA MET A 189 -1.48 6.14 -7.47
C MET A 189 -0.89 7.06 -6.42
N LEU A 190 -1.59 7.25 -5.30
CA LEU A 190 -1.13 8.10 -4.21
C LEU A 190 0.08 7.47 -3.51
N GLY A 191 0.08 6.17 -3.26
CA GLY A 191 1.23 5.45 -2.70
C GLY A 191 2.48 5.55 -3.59
N MET A 192 2.33 5.43 -4.92
CA MET A 192 3.42 5.63 -5.87
C MET A 192 3.87 7.10 -5.92
N TYR A 193 2.96 8.05 -5.81
CA TYR A 193 3.29 9.48 -5.73
C TYR A 193 4.15 9.77 -4.50
N LEU A 194 3.74 9.31 -3.31
CA LEU A 194 4.52 9.45 -2.08
C LEU A 194 5.89 8.78 -2.20
N THR A 195 5.95 7.61 -2.82
CA THR A 195 7.21 6.90 -3.10
C THR A 195 8.14 7.72 -4.00
N HIS A 196 7.59 8.32 -5.06
CA HIS A 196 8.36 9.18 -5.96
C HIS A 196 8.94 10.39 -5.23
N LEU A 197 8.14 11.08 -4.43
CA LEU A 197 8.62 12.19 -3.62
C LEU A 197 9.70 11.75 -2.64
N TYR A 198 9.49 10.63 -1.95
CA TYR A 198 10.46 10.10 -1.00
C TYR A 198 11.82 9.81 -1.64
N ARG A 199 11.83 9.32 -2.88
CA ARG A 199 13.06 8.96 -3.63
C ARG A 199 13.76 10.16 -4.25
N PHE A 200 13.01 11.15 -4.74
CA PHE A 200 13.55 12.18 -5.63
C PHE A 200 13.35 13.62 -5.15
N ASP A 201 12.48 13.86 -4.17
CA ASP A 201 12.18 15.19 -3.62
C ASP A 201 11.81 15.09 -2.13
N ARG A 202 12.85 14.87 -1.32
CA ARG A 202 12.67 14.58 0.12
C ARG A 202 12.04 15.74 0.89
N ASP A 203 12.36 16.97 0.53
CA ASP A 203 11.83 18.16 1.18
C ASP A 203 10.33 18.26 0.91
N ARG A 204 9.93 18.06 -0.32
CA ARG A 204 8.52 18.01 -0.69
C ARG A 204 7.80 16.83 -0.04
N TYR A 205 8.42 15.64 -0.01
CA TYR A 205 7.86 14.50 0.71
C TYR A 205 7.57 14.85 2.17
N ASN A 206 8.53 15.45 2.89
CA ASN A 206 8.37 15.78 4.30
C ASN A 206 7.21 16.76 4.55
N ASN A 207 6.97 17.69 3.64
CA ASN A 207 5.84 18.60 3.70
C ASN A 207 4.52 17.91 3.38
N GLU A 208 4.46 17.14 2.31
CA GLU A 208 3.26 16.45 1.84
C GLU A 208 2.81 15.37 2.82
N ILE A 209 3.73 14.57 3.37
CA ILE A 209 3.38 13.53 4.34
C ILE A 209 2.85 14.11 5.65
N LYS A 210 3.37 15.25 6.09
CA LYS A 210 2.86 15.95 7.26
C LYS A 210 1.41 16.38 7.05
N VAL A 211 1.12 17.01 5.92
CA VAL A 211 -0.25 17.41 5.58
C VAL A 211 -1.16 16.20 5.45
N PHE A 212 -0.69 15.14 4.79
CA PHE A 212 -1.43 13.88 4.67
C PHE A 212 -1.83 13.33 6.05
N LEU A 213 -0.88 13.24 7.00
CA LEU A 213 -1.13 12.75 8.35
C LEU A 213 -2.03 13.67 9.18
N GLU A 214 -1.96 14.97 8.94
CA GLU A 214 -2.84 15.96 9.59
C GLU A 214 -4.29 15.89 9.07
N MET A 215 -4.46 15.58 7.78
CA MET A 215 -5.78 15.45 7.16
C MET A 215 -6.42 14.08 7.44
N TYR A 216 -5.62 13.03 7.58
CA TYR A 216 -6.12 11.67 7.77
C TYR A 216 -6.99 11.55 9.04
N GLY A 217 -8.18 10.95 8.89
CA GLY A 217 -9.16 10.82 9.96
C GLY A 217 -9.85 12.12 10.40
N ARG A 218 -9.63 13.25 9.69
CA ARG A 218 -10.20 14.57 10.00
C ARG A 218 -10.92 15.23 8.83
N THR A 219 -10.66 14.76 7.62
CA THR A 219 -11.24 15.30 6.39
C THR A 219 -11.76 14.17 5.51
N THR A 220 -12.57 14.52 4.51
CA THR A 220 -13.09 13.56 3.54
C THR A 220 -12.01 13.12 2.55
N ASP A 221 -12.18 11.95 1.95
CA ASP A 221 -11.34 11.45 0.86
C ASP A 221 -11.26 12.45 -0.29
N GLU A 222 -12.39 13.10 -0.63
CA GLU A 222 -12.47 14.09 -1.70
C GLU A 222 -11.56 15.31 -1.43
N GLU A 223 -11.52 15.82 -0.21
CA GLU A 223 -10.68 16.94 0.16
C GLU A 223 -9.19 16.58 0.07
N ILE A 224 -8.82 15.38 0.50
CA ILE A 224 -7.44 14.91 0.41
C ILE A 224 -7.05 14.68 -1.05
N LEU A 225 -7.89 14.00 -1.85
CA LEU A 225 -7.65 13.81 -3.28
C LEU A 225 -7.48 15.16 -4.00
N LYS A 226 -8.31 16.15 -3.66
CA LYS A 226 -8.22 17.50 -4.19
C LYS A 226 -6.90 18.19 -3.82
N TYR A 227 -6.45 18.02 -2.58
CA TYR A 227 -5.16 18.53 -2.12
C TYR A 227 -4.01 17.97 -2.96
N PHE A 228 -3.99 16.67 -3.20
CA PHE A 228 -2.98 16.02 -4.03
C PHE A 228 -3.16 16.22 -5.54
N GLY A 229 -4.15 17.01 -5.98
CA GLY A 229 -4.43 17.25 -7.39
C GLY A 229 -5.05 16.06 -8.12
N LEU A 230 -5.46 15.03 -7.41
CA LEU A 230 -6.08 13.82 -7.94
C LEU A 230 -7.60 14.01 -8.03
N LYS A 231 -8.05 14.99 -8.82
CA LYS A 231 -9.47 15.39 -8.89
C LYS A 231 -10.41 14.31 -9.43
N ASN A 232 -9.91 13.40 -10.23
CA ASN A 232 -10.60 12.21 -10.77
C ASN A 232 -9.64 11.36 -11.57
N LEU A 233 -10.05 10.13 -11.96
CA LEU A 233 -9.35 9.27 -12.91
C LEU A 233 -9.45 9.86 -14.34
N THR A 234 -9.01 11.10 -14.52
CA THR A 234 -9.03 11.78 -15.79
C THR A 234 -7.75 11.54 -16.59
N GLU A 235 -7.77 11.94 -17.85
CA GLU A 235 -6.65 11.88 -18.78
C GLU A 235 -5.31 12.42 -18.21
N GLY A 236 -5.37 13.41 -17.31
CA GLY A 236 -4.19 13.94 -16.62
C GLY A 236 -3.57 12.96 -15.62
N THR A 237 -4.41 12.20 -14.91
CA THR A 237 -3.99 11.19 -13.95
C THR A 237 -3.40 9.98 -14.69
N GLU A 238 -4.04 9.53 -15.77
CA GLU A 238 -3.50 8.49 -16.66
C GLU A 238 -2.11 8.86 -17.16
N LYS A 239 -1.92 10.09 -17.64
CA LYS A 239 -0.64 10.59 -18.12
C LYS A 239 0.43 10.56 -17.04
N THR A 240 0.10 10.94 -15.81
CA THR A 240 1.01 10.91 -14.66
C THR A 240 1.43 9.48 -14.33
N VAL A 241 0.47 8.56 -14.25
CA VAL A 241 0.73 7.13 -13.99
C VAL A 241 1.57 6.51 -15.12
N ARG A 242 1.20 6.73 -16.37
CA ARG A 242 1.95 6.21 -17.53
C ARG A 242 3.37 6.79 -17.59
N THR A 243 3.57 8.04 -17.20
CA THR A 243 4.91 8.66 -17.13
C THR A 243 5.72 8.03 -16.03
N TYR A 244 5.15 7.87 -14.85
CA TYR A 244 5.78 7.22 -13.71
C TYR A 244 6.20 5.78 -14.03
N VAL A 245 5.30 4.98 -14.57
CA VAL A 245 5.58 3.58 -14.94
C VAL A 245 6.65 3.50 -16.06
N LYS A 246 6.64 4.41 -17.04
CA LYS A 246 7.69 4.47 -18.07
C LYS A 246 9.06 4.77 -17.49
N THR A 247 9.12 5.59 -16.45
CA THR A 247 10.37 5.90 -15.73
C THR A 247 10.93 4.66 -15.02
N TYR A 248 10.06 3.80 -14.50
CA TYR A 248 10.45 2.55 -13.85
C TYR A 248 10.83 1.41 -14.80
N ARG A 249 10.39 1.47 -16.04
CA ARG A 249 10.75 0.45 -17.06
C ARG A 249 12.10 0.69 -17.74
N ARG A 250 12.75 1.78 -17.44
CA ARG A 250 14.12 2.11 -17.92
C ARG A 250 15.16 1.71 -16.90
#